data_d874457df1a4876aac9c3e39ff6920be
#
_entry.id   d874457df1a4876aac9c3e39ff6920be
#
_cell.length_a   1.000
_cell.length_b   1.000
_cell.length_c   1.000
_cell.angle_alpha   90.00
_cell.angle_beta   90.00
_cell.angle_gamma   90.00
#
_symmetry.space_group_name_H-M   'P 1'
#
loop_
_entity.id
_entity.type
_entity.pdbx_description
1 polymer ?
#
loop_
_entity_poly.entity_id
_entity_poly.type
_entity_poly.pdbx_seq_one_letter_code
_entity_poly.pdbx_strand_id
1 'polypeptide(L)'
;GTPFVYKTLGIGKLIGAPVAGTMTAVWWESQIDPSIVFGIPQVGCVDMQGNYLENRTLQPDILVYNEPEAVLKGEDAQLKAAVDHLLKGLQQKR
;
A
#
# COMPACT_ATOMS: atom_id res chain seq x y z
N GLY A 1 5.47 -3.42 0.90
CA GLY A 1 6.76 -2.86 1.37
C GLY A 1 6.90 -1.37 1.15
N THR A 2 6.71 -0.89 -0.08
CA THR A 2 6.94 0.54 -0.43
C THR A 2 6.13 1.52 0.43
N PRO A 3 4.80 1.35 0.63
CA PRO A 3 4.05 2.28 1.48
C PRO A 3 4.54 2.31 2.93
N PHE A 4 4.94 1.18 3.48
CA PHE A 4 5.47 1.09 4.84
C PHE A 4 6.76 1.91 4.98
N VAL A 5 7.72 1.73 4.07
CA VAL A 5 8.99 2.48 4.06
C VAL A 5 8.74 3.97 3.87
N TYR A 6 7.86 4.33 2.95
CA TYR A 6 7.48 5.72 2.69
C TYR A 6 6.97 6.43 3.94
N LYS A 7 6.08 5.76 4.68
CA LYS A 7 5.52 6.29 5.93
C LYS A 7 6.57 6.34 7.05
N THR A 8 7.38 5.30 7.19
CA THR A 8 8.43 5.22 8.22
C THR A 8 9.47 6.32 8.05
N LEU A 9 9.85 6.62 6.82
CA LEU A 9 10.82 7.68 6.52
C LEU A 9 10.22 9.10 6.51
N GLY A 10 8.90 9.22 6.64
CA GLY A 10 8.23 10.52 6.68
C GLY A 10 8.36 11.31 5.39
N ILE A 11 8.42 10.64 4.24
CA ILE A 11 8.62 11.28 2.94
C ILE A 11 7.43 12.16 2.55
N GLY A 12 6.21 11.73 2.87
CA GLY A 12 4.99 12.45 2.54
C GLY A 12 3.76 11.78 3.12
N LYS A 13 2.59 12.14 2.63
CA LYS A 13 1.31 11.59 3.07
C LYS A 13 0.89 10.41 2.20
N LEU A 14 0.36 9.37 2.83
CA LEU A 14 -0.28 8.25 2.17
C LEU A 14 -1.78 8.54 2.07
N ILE A 15 -2.30 8.51 0.86
CA ILE A 15 -3.71 8.82 0.58
C ILE A 15 -4.34 7.61 -0.13
N GLY A 16 -5.43 7.12 0.39
CA GLY A 16 -6.13 5.98 -0.20
C GLY A 16 -6.80 5.08 0.82
N ALA A 17 -6.95 3.82 0.45
CA ALA A 17 -7.47 2.77 1.32
C ALA A 17 -6.35 2.13 2.15
N PRO A 18 -6.68 1.45 3.26
CA PRO A 18 -5.68 0.70 4.03
C PRO A 18 -4.96 -0.34 3.16
N VAL A 19 -3.65 -0.43 3.31
CA VAL A 19 -2.82 -1.40 2.59
C VAL A 19 -2.90 -2.74 3.28
N ALA A 20 -3.11 -3.82 2.53
CA ALA A 20 -3.18 -5.17 3.06
C ALA A 20 -1.91 -5.55 3.82
N GLY A 21 -2.07 -6.33 4.89
CA GLY A 21 -1.00 -6.70 5.80
C GLY A 21 -0.20 -7.92 5.37
N THR A 22 0.17 -8.03 4.10
CA THR A 22 0.98 -9.14 3.59
C THR A 22 2.44 -8.69 3.45
N MET A 23 3.30 -9.14 4.35
CA MET A 23 4.70 -8.70 4.41
C MET A 23 5.69 -9.85 4.54
N THR A 24 5.32 -11.04 4.08
CA THR A 24 6.25 -12.16 3.95
C THR A 24 6.76 -12.29 2.52
N ALA A 25 8.04 -12.60 2.38
CA ALA A 25 8.59 -12.95 1.08
C ALA A 25 8.33 -14.42 0.81
N VAL A 26 7.93 -14.74 -0.41
CA VAL A 26 7.59 -16.12 -0.81
C VAL A 26 8.63 -16.67 -1.79
N TRP A 27 8.86 -17.96 -1.71
CA TRP A 27 9.58 -18.73 -2.70
C TRP A 27 8.57 -19.46 -3.59
N TRP A 28 8.80 -19.43 -4.89
CA TRP A 28 7.87 -20.02 -5.87
C TRP A 28 8.32 -21.44 -6.21
N GLU A 29 7.43 -22.40 -5.93
CA GLU A 29 7.67 -23.81 -6.24
C GLU A 29 6.76 -24.28 -7.36
N SER A 30 7.36 -24.86 -8.42
CA SER A 30 6.61 -25.52 -9.49
C SER A 30 6.12 -26.87 -9.01
N GLN A 31 4.88 -27.20 -9.35
CA GLN A 31 4.26 -28.48 -9.01
C GLN A 31 4.61 -29.55 -10.05
N ILE A 32 4.09 -30.77 -9.87
CA ILE A 32 4.23 -31.86 -10.85
C ILE A 32 3.73 -31.42 -12.23
N ASP A 33 2.61 -30.70 -12.26
CA ASP A 33 2.18 -29.96 -13.43
C ASP A 33 2.88 -28.59 -13.42
N PRO A 34 3.83 -28.33 -14.35
CA PRO A 34 4.63 -27.11 -14.33
C PRO A 34 3.84 -25.83 -14.64
N SER A 35 2.60 -25.95 -15.09
CA SER A 35 1.71 -24.79 -15.26
C SER A 35 1.17 -24.27 -13.92
N ILE A 36 1.33 -25.04 -12.86
CA ILE A 36 0.89 -24.69 -11.49
C ILE A 36 2.11 -24.36 -10.64
N VAL A 37 2.11 -23.14 -10.10
CA VAL A 37 3.17 -22.64 -9.24
C VAL A 37 2.57 -22.21 -7.91
N PHE A 38 3.23 -22.57 -6.81
CA PHE A 38 2.78 -22.24 -5.46
C PHE A 38 3.82 -21.38 -4.74
N GLY A 39 3.36 -20.29 -4.12
CA GLY A 39 4.23 -19.41 -3.33
C GLY A 39 4.25 -19.83 -1.86
N ILE A 40 5.43 -20.21 -1.37
CA ILE A 40 5.63 -20.63 0.02
C ILE A 40 6.29 -19.49 0.80
N PRO A 41 5.64 -18.95 1.87
CA PRO A 41 6.27 -17.94 2.71
C PRO A 41 7.50 -18.49 3.43
N GLN A 42 8.65 -17.85 3.25
CA GLN A 42 9.91 -18.31 3.85
C GLN A 42 10.58 -17.24 4.71
N VAL A 43 10.35 -15.97 4.41
CA VAL A 43 11.04 -14.85 5.06
C VAL A 43 10.03 -13.85 5.57
N GLY A 44 10.04 -13.61 6.88
CA GLY A 44 9.23 -12.55 7.50
C GLY A 44 9.98 -11.23 7.53
N CYS A 45 9.24 -10.12 7.44
CA CYS A 45 9.77 -8.78 7.60
C CYS A 45 9.46 -8.24 8.99
N VAL A 46 10.42 -7.56 9.60
CA VAL A 46 10.26 -6.93 10.91
C VAL A 46 10.50 -5.42 10.79
N ASP A 47 9.87 -4.65 11.67
CA ASP A 47 10.11 -3.23 11.79
C ASP A 47 11.40 -2.92 12.60
N MET A 48 11.70 -1.64 12.78
CA MET A 48 12.87 -1.20 13.55
C MET A 48 12.82 -1.59 15.02
N GLN A 49 11.63 -1.93 15.54
CA GLN A 49 11.41 -2.36 16.91
C GLN A 49 11.38 -3.88 17.06
N GLY A 50 11.59 -4.62 15.97
CA GLY A 50 11.62 -6.08 15.96
C GLY A 50 10.25 -6.76 15.89
N ASN A 51 9.18 -6.02 15.55
CA ASN A 51 7.83 -6.58 15.38
C ASN A 51 7.62 -7.08 13.96
N TYR A 52 7.01 -8.26 13.82
CA TYR A 52 6.63 -8.77 12.50
C TYR A 52 5.53 -7.91 11.87
N LEU A 53 5.68 -7.61 10.59
CA LEU A 53 4.75 -6.77 9.82
C LEU A 53 3.61 -7.57 9.18
N GLU A 54 3.70 -8.90 9.15
CA GLU A 54 2.62 -9.75 8.63
C GLU A 54 1.34 -9.56 9.46
N ASN A 55 0.20 -9.55 8.78
CA ASN A 55 -1.13 -9.33 9.35
C ASN A 55 -1.33 -7.95 10.00
N ARG A 56 -0.48 -6.98 9.65
CA ARG A 56 -0.64 -5.59 10.10
C ARG A 56 -1.02 -4.70 8.93
N THR A 57 -2.25 -4.27 8.90
CA THR A 57 -2.75 -3.33 7.90
C THR A 57 -2.10 -1.97 8.10
N LEU A 58 -1.53 -1.40 7.04
CA LEU A 58 -0.98 -0.05 7.07
C LEU A 58 -2.11 0.95 6.80
N GLN A 59 -2.36 1.84 7.75
CA GLN A 59 -3.39 2.87 7.60
C GLN A 59 -2.85 4.06 6.80
N PRO A 60 -3.64 4.62 5.88
CA PRO A 60 -3.27 5.85 5.20
C PRO A 60 -3.39 7.05 6.13
N ASP A 61 -2.66 8.13 5.80
CA ASP A 61 -2.80 9.40 6.51
C ASP A 61 -4.14 10.07 6.17
N ILE A 62 -4.61 9.91 4.93
CA ILE A 62 -5.91 10.39 4.47
C ILE A 62 -6.66 9.22 3.85
N LEU A 63 -7.78 8.83 4.47
CA LEU A 63 -8.58 7.69 4.02
C LEU A 63 -9.50 8.10 2.89
N VAL A 64 -9.33 7.50 1.71
CA VAL A 64 -10.18 7.72 0.54
C VAL A 64 -10.38 6.39 -0.19
N TYR A 65 -11.63 6.03 -0.43
CA TYR A 65 -11.97 4.85 -1.22
C TYR A 65 -12.41 5.25 -2.62
N ASN A 66 -12.05 4.44 -3.61
CA ASN A 66 -12.59 4.53 -4.97
C ASN A 66 -13.86 3.70 -5.04
N GLU A 67 -15.00 4.37 -5.16
CA GLU A 67 -16.29 3.69 -5.31
C GLU A 67 -16.40 3.04 -6.70
N PRO A 68 -16.88 1.78 -6.80
CA PRO A 68 -16.95 1.07 -8.09
C PRO A 68 -17.71 1.84 -9.18
N GLU A 69 -18.81 2.50 -8.82
CA GLU A 69 -19.60 3.27 -9.77
C GLU A 69 -18.83 4.48 -10.35
N ALA A 70 -18.05 5.17 -9.50
CA ALA A 70 -17.21 6.27 -9.93
C ALA A 70 -16.08 5.80 -10.85
N VAL A 71 -15.46 4.68 -10.52
CA VAL A 71 -14.40 4.07 -11.34
C VAL A 71 -14.92 3.70 -12.72
N LEU A 72 -16.14 3.16 -12.81
CA LEU A 72 -16.77 2.84 -14.10
C LEU A 72 -17.01 4.07 -14.98
N LYS A 73 -17.15 5.24 -14.37
CA LYS A 73 -17.27 6.53 -15.08
C LYS A 73 -15.92 7.18 -15.41
N GLY A 74 -14.82 6.52 -15.08
CA GLY A 74 -13.47 7.03 -15.29
C GLY A 74 -13.01 8.02 -14.21
N GLU A 75 -13.69 8.10 -13.07
CA GLU A 75 -13.33 8.96 -11.95
C GLU A 75 -12.38 8.23 -10.99
N ASP A 76 -11.38 8.94 -10.47
CA ASP A 76 -10.44 8.44 -9.48
C ASP A 76 -10.40 9.39 -8.28
N ALA A 77 -11.18 9.06 -7.25
CA ALA A 77 -11.28 9.86 -6.03
C ALA A 77 -9.96 9.92 -5.26
N GLN A 78 -9.19 8.85 -5.27
CA GLN A 78 -7.88 8.79 -4.60
C GLN A 78 -6.87 9.72 -5.25
N LEU A 79 -6.79 9.70 -6.58
CA LEU A 79 -5.93 10.60 -7.34
C LEU A 79 -6.33 12.05 -7.13
N LYS A 80 -7.64 12.34 -7.18
CA LYS A 80 -8.17 13.69 -6.93
C LYS A 80 -7.78 14.19 -5.53
N ALA A 81 -7.94 13.37 -4.51
CA ALA A 81 -7.57 13.72 -3.14
C ALA A 81 -6.08 14.00 -3.00
N ALA A 82 -5.23 13.22 -3.67
CA ALA A 82 -3.78 13.43 -3.67
C ALA A 82 -3.40 14.75 -4.33
N VAL A 83 -3.98 15.06 -5.49
CA VAL A 83 -3.75 16.34 -6.20
C VAL A 83 -4.22 17.51 -5.35
N ASP A 84 -5.41 17.43 -4.78
CA ASP A 84 -5.98 18.50 -3.93
C ASP A 84 -5.09 18.76 -2.71
N HIS A 85 -4.55 17.70 -2.09
CA HIS A 85 -3.63 17.82 -0.96
C HIS A 85 -2.34 18.54 -1.36
N LEU A 86 -1.75 18.19 -2.50
CA LEU A 86 -0.53 18.82 -3.00
C LEU A 86 -0.77 20.30 -3.36
N LEU A 87 -1.90 20.62 -3.99
CA LEU A 87 -2.26 21.98 -4.34
C LEU A 87 -2.43 22.87 -3.09
N LYS A 88 -3.07 22.35 -2.04
CA LYS A 88 -3.16 23.06 -0.76
C LYS A 88 -1.80 23.33 -0.15
N GLY A 89 -0.89 22.37 -0.21
CA GLY A 89 0.49 22.54 0.26
C GLY A 89 1.23 23.63 -0.49
N LEU A 90 1.05 23.72 -1.81
CA LEU A 90 1.65 24.78 -2.63
C LEU A 90 1.08 26.17 -2.32
N GLN A 91 -0.23 26.25 -2.08
CA GLN A 91 -0.88 27.51 -1.71
C GLN A 91 -0.41 28.03 -0.36
N GLN A 92 -0.15 27.14 0.61
CA GLN A 92 0.36 27.51 1.94
C GLN A 92 1.80 28.00 1.93
N LYS A 93 2.59 27.65 0.91
CA LYS A 93 3.99 28.07 0.76
C LYS A 93 4.14 29.42 0.08
N ARG A 94 3.05 29.99 -0.38
CA ARG A 94 2.99 31.35 -0.93
C ARG A 94 2.55 32.32 0.16
#